data_de6f88f86c1bd8b90add106c1a143c85
#
_entry.id   de6f88f86c1bd8b90add106c1a143c85
#
_cell.length_a   1.000
_cell.length_b   1.000
_cell.length_c   1.000
_cell.angle_alpha   90.00
_cell.angle_beta   90.00
_cell.angle_gamma   90.00
#
_symmetry.space_group_name_H-M   'P 1'
#
loop_
_entity.id
_entity.type
_entity.pdbx_description
1 polymer ?
#
loop_
_entity_poly.entity_id
_entity_poly.type
_entity_poly.pdbx_seq_one_letter_code
_entity_poly.pdbx_strand_id
1 'polypeptide(L)'
;MVEVAAGVIFSEKGDILLGKRPEGKPYPGYWEFPGGKIEAGESAMDALKRELKEEIGITPRNIHPWISRVFHYSHATVKLNFFRVTGWDGEPKGLENQELSWQNPNEVKVSPLLPANEPILRSLRLPPVYAVTNAARLGIALQLEKMRAALENGVEFIQIREKEMDRDALKRFALEVMALGKNAKVAINSDVELAHQIKAHGIHLSSNQLMHLSVKPDFDWCGASVHDARELDKAVSLGLDFAVMGHVLATPSHPGMEGMGWERFSATVKGCPIPVYALGGLQKEDLRIAQQHGAHGIALLSAAWK
;
A
#
# COMPACT_ATOMS: atom_id res chain seq x y z
N MET A 1 23.82 2.37 12.22
CA MET A 1 22.67 1.82 11.48
C MET A 1 23.08 1.70 10.03
N VAL A 2 22.90 0.54 9.41
CA VAL A 2 23.17 0.34 7.98
C VAL A 2 21.95 0.77 7.18
N GLU A 3 22.13 1.56 6.11
CA GLU A 3 21.07 1.89 5.19
C GLU A 3 21.16 1.02 3.93
N VAL A 4 20.01 0.52 3.48
CA VAL A 4 19.88 -0.38 2.33
C VAL A 4 18.78 0.14 1.42
N ALA A 5 19.00 0.06 0.12
CA ALA A 5 18.00 0.29 -0.92
C ALA A 5 17.58 -1.07 -1.52
N ALA A 6 16.28 -1.36 -1.54
CA ALA A 6 15.72 -2.61 -2.05
C ALA A 6 14.64 -2.36 -3.10
N GLY A 7 14.65 -3.14 -4.17
CA GLY A 7 13.73 -3.02 -5.30
C GLY A 7 12.58 -4.04 -5.22
N VAL A 8 11.35 -3.56 -5.14
CA VAL A 8 10.17 -4.36 -5.47
C VAL A 8 9.95 -4.27 -6.97
N ILE A 9 10.50 -5.23 -7.69
CA ILE A 9 10.52 -5.26 -9.17
C ILE A 9 9.28 -6.02 -9.64
N PHE A 10 8.43 -5.36 -10.42
CA PHE A 10 7.18 -5.93 -10.89
C PHE A 10 7.29 -6.36 -12.35
N SER A 11 6.91 -7.61 -12.64
CA SER A 11 6.66 -8.04 -14.02
C SER A 11 5.41 -7.35 -14.60
N GLU A 12 5.21 -7.47 -15.90
CA GLU A 12 3.98 -7.00 -16.56
C GLU A 12 2.71 -7.68 -16.04
N LYS A 13 2.84 -8.88 -15.46
CA LYS A 13 1.75 -9.65 -14.85
C LYS A 13 1.49 -9.29 -13.39
N GLY A 14 2.31 -8.40 -12.80
CA GLY A 14 2.22 -8.02 -11.38
C GLY A 14 2.95 -8.97 -10.42
N ASP A 15 3.68 -9.97 -10.92
CA ASP A 15 4.57 -10.78 -10.08
C ASP A 15 5.77 -9.94 -9.62
N ILE A 16 6.32 -10.30 -8.47
CA ILE A 16 7.49 -9.65 -7.88
C ILE A 16 8.72 -10.54 -8.00
N LEU A 17 9.89 -9.95 -8.24
CA LEU A 17 11.16 -10.66 -8.29
C LEU A 17 11.77 -10.78 -6.90
N LEU A 18 12.13 -12.00 -6.50
CA LEU A 18 12.91 -12.29 -5.31
C LEU A 18 14.21 -12.98 -5.70
N GLY A 19 15.28 -12.68 -4.96
CA GLY A 19 16.60 -13.30 -5.07
C GLY A 19 16.92 -14.15 -3.86
N LYS A 20 17.56 -15.28 -4.05
CA LYS A 20 18.02 -16.18 -2.98
C LYS A 20 19.44 -15.79 -2.58
N ARG A 21 19.66 -15.51 -1.31
CA ARG A 21 20.97 -15.09 -0.78
C ARG A 21 22.01 -16.21 -0.98
N PRO A 22 23.16 -15.90 -1.61
CA PRO A 22 24.22 -16.87 -1.84
C PRO A 22 24.92 -17.25 -0.52
N GLU A 23 25.68 -18.32 -0.58
CA GLU A 23 26.60 -18.70 0.50
C GLU A 23 27.60 -17.57 0.80
N GLY A 24 27.98 -17.43 2.09
CA GLY A 24 28.89 -16.37 2.55
C GLY A 24 28.24 -15.03 2.91
N LYS A 25 27.00 -14.78 2.53
CA LYS A 25 26.22 -13.65 3.06
C LYS A 25 25.45 -14.06 4.34
N PRO A 26 25.13 -13.16 5.27
CA PRO A 26 24.26 -13.48 6.41
C PRO A 26 22.90 -14.01 5.92
N TYR A 27 22.35 -15.02 6.59
CA TYR A 27 21.12 -15.74 6.19
C TYR A 27 21.23 -16.39 4.79
N PRO A 28 22.22 -17.28 4.53
CA PRO A 28 22.35 -17.94 3.24
C PRO A 28 21.12 -18.79 2.94
N GLY A 29 20.69 -18.81 1.68
CA GLY A 29 19.51 -19.55 1.25
C GLY A 29 18.17 -18.87 1.51
N TYR A 30 18.12 -17.74 2.22
CA TYR A 30 16.90 -16.94 2.40
C TYR A 30 16.60 -16.12 1.16
N TRP A 31 15.30 -15.92 0.87
CA TRP A 31 14.84 -15.09 -0.23
C TRP A 31 14.57 -13.66 0.22
N GLU A 32 14.94 -12.71 -0.61
CA GLU A 32 14.83 -11.28 -0.35
C GLU A 32 14.52 -10.48 -1.61
N PHE A 33 14.11 -9.22 -1.44
CA PHE A 33 14.05 -8.26 -2.54
C PHE A 33 15.48 -7.87 -2.96
N PRO A 34 15.79 -7.85 -4.28
CA PRO A 34 17.10 -7.44 -4.78
C PRO A 34 17.47 -6.02 -4.35
N GLY A 35 18.74 -5.79 -4.06
CA GLY A 35 19.27 -4.50 -3.66
C GLY A 35 20.41 -4.64 -2.64
N GLY A 36 20.96 -3.50 -2.23
CA GLY A 36 22.13 -3.52 -1.37
C GLY A 36 22.36 -2.26 -0.54
N LYS A 37 23.54 -2.14 0.02
CA LYS A 37 23.90 -1.04 0.91
C LYS A 37 24.03 0.27 0.17
N ILE A 38 23.58 1.34 0.81
CA ILE A 38 23.79 2.71 0.34
C ILE A 38 25.21 3.12 0.76
N GLU A 39 26.04 3.50 -0.20
CA GLU A 39 27.40 3.95 0.02
C GLU A 39 27.47 5.43 0.47
N ALA A 40 28.60 5.85 1.00
CA ALA A 40 28.79 7.21 1.47
C ALA A 40 28.67 8.21 0.31
N GLY A 41 27.75 9.17 0.44
CA GLY A 41 27.51 10.20 -0.57
C GLY A 41 26.55 9.79 -1.69
N GLU A 42 26.01 8.57 -1.65
CA GLU A 42 25.09 8.02 -2.63
C GLU A 42 23.64 8.25 -2.19
N SER A 43 22.73 8.56 -3.12
CA SER A 43 21.31 8.56 -2.82
C SER A 43 20.78 7.11 -2.80
N ALA A 44 19.72 6.85 -2.02
CA ALA A 44 19.11 5.52 -1.98
C ALA A 44 18.62 5.03 -3.36
N MET A 45 18.21 5.95 -4.23
CA MET A 45 17.80 5.62 -5.60
C MET A 45 19.00 5.24 -6.48
N ASP A 46 20.13 5.93 -6.33
CA ASP A 46 21.32 5.63 -7.12
C ASP A 46 21.99 4.34 -6.63
N ALA A 47 21.99 4.09 -5.32
CA ALA A 47 22.37 2.81 -4.75
C ALA A 47 21.57 1.66 -5.35
N LEU A 48 20.24 1.80 -5.39
CA LEU A 48 19.38 0.79 -5.99
C LEU A 48 19.70 0.54 -7.46
N LYS A 49 19.93 1.59 -8.27
CA LYS A 49 20.29 1.44 -9.69
C LYS A 49 21.60 0.68 -9.86
N ARG A 50 22.61 1.02 -9.06
CA ARG A 50 23.90 0.35 -9.06
C ARG A 50 23.77 -1.12 -8.68
N GLU A 51 23.13 -1.41 -7.56
CA GLU A 51 22.96 -2.77 -7.03
C GLU A 51 22.16 -3.66 -8.00
N LEU A 52 21.05 -3.18 -8.58
CA LEU A 52 20.26 -3.96 -9.53
C LEU A 52 21.04 -4.26 -10.82
N LYS A 53 21.95 -3.36 -11.25
CA LYS A 53 22.81 -3.59 -12.38
C LYS A 53 23.91 -4.62 -12.05
N GLU A 54 24.51 -4.52 -10.88
CA GLU A 54 25.60 -5.40 -10.42
C GLU A 54 25.08 -6.79 -10.08
N GLU A 55 24.01 -6.89 -9.29
CA GLU A 55 23.50 -8.18 -8.79
C GLU A 55 22.69 -8.96 -9.85
N ILE A 56 21.85 -8.27 -10.62
CA ILE A 56 20.88 -8.95 -11.49
C ILE A 56 20.87 -8.46 -12.94
N GLY A 57 21.78 -7.57 -13.33
CA GLY A 57 22.01 -7.18 -14.74
C GLY A 57 20.96 -6.29 -15.36
N ILE A 58 20.07 -5.66 -14.57
CA ILE A 58 19.04 -4.75 -15.09
C ILE A 58 19.37 -3.29 -14.82
N THR A 59 18.93 -2.42 -15.73
CA THR A 59 18.98 -0.96 -15.56
C THR A 59 17.55 -0.43 -15.40
N PRO A 60 17.11 -0.11 -14.17
CA PRO A 60 15.73 0.32 -13.97
C PRO A 60 15.47 1.70 -14.56
N ARG A 61 14.31 1.86 -15.22
CA ARG A 61 13.84 3.11 -15.84
C ARG A 61 12.81 3.84 -14.99
N ASN A 62 11.89 3.09 -14.42
CA ASN A 62 10.81 3.65 -13.57
C ASN A 62 11.01 3.18 -12.14
N ILE A 63 11.55 4.08 -11.30
CA ILE A 63 11.78 3.84 -9.88
C ILE A 63 10.96 4.84 -9.08
N HIS A 64 10.17 4.36 -8.17
CA HIS A 64 9.34 5.19 -7.30
C HIS A 64 9.59 4.87 -5.83
N PRO A 65 9.81 5.87 -4.96
CA PRO A 65 9.93 5.64 -3.53
C PRO A 65 8.63 5.04 -2.99
N TRP A 66 8.75 4.21 -1.96
CA TRP A 66 7.56 3.60 -1.36
C TRP A 66 7.67 3.55 0.15
N ILE A 67 8.07 2.45 0.74
CA ILE A 67 8.09 2.22 2.19
C ILE A 67 9.54 2.27 2.69
N SER A 68 9.76 2.84 3.89
CA SER A 68 11.05 2.69 4.60
C SER A 68 10.81 2.10 5.98
N ARG A 69 11.51 1.02 6.31
CA ARG A 69 11.38 0.34 7.61
C ARG A 69 12.73 0.13 8.27
N VAL A 70 12.74 0.26 9.59
CA VAL A 70 13.88 -0.16 10.40
C VAL A 70 13.63 -1.58 10.88
N PHE A 71 14.61 -2.44 10.69
CA PHE A 71 14.59 -3.82 11.17
C PHE A 71 15.81 -4.11 12.02
N HIS A 72 15.59 -4.77 13.15
CA HIS A 72 16.63 -5.15 14.11
C HIS A 72 16.94 -6.63 13.94
N TYR A 73 18.05 -6.91 13.25
CA TYR A 73 18.63 -8.25 13.21
C TYR A 73 19.51 -8.47 14.45
N SER A 74 19.84 -9.70 14.79
CA SER A 74 20.74 -10.02 15.90
C SER A 74 22.13 -9.41 15.76
N HIS A 75 22.58 -9.17 14.53
CA HIS A 75 23.92 -8.66 14.20
C HIS A 75 23.96 -7.19 13.75
N ALA A 76 22.83 -6.59 13.39
CA ALA A 76 22.77 -5.21 12.91
C ALA A 76 21.36 -4.61 12.95
N THR A 77 21.28 -3.29 13.13
CA THR A 77 20.09 -2.51 12.83
C THR A 77 20.17 -1.99 11.41
N VAL A 78 19.17 -2.29 10.59
CA VAL A 78 19.14 -1.95 9.17
C VAL A 78 17.91 -1.08 8.88
N LYS A 79 18.12 0.04 8.18
CA LYS A 79 17.05 0.82 7.59
C LYS A 79 16.91 0.44 6.12
N LEU A 80 15.79 -0.15 5.78
CA LEU A 80 15.45 -0.62 4.44
C LEU A 80 14.59 0.42 3.74
N ASN A 81 15.06 0.94 2.61
CA ASN A 81 14.33 1.88 1.75
C ASN A 81 13.84 1.10 0.53
N PHE A 82 12.53 0.82 0.48
CA PHE A 82 11.92 0.07 -0.61
C PHE A 82 11.43 1.01 -1.72
N PHE A 83 11.72 0.61 -2.95
CA PHE A 83 11.29 1.29 -4.16
C PHE A 83 10.49 0.34 -5.04
N ARG A 84 9.47 0.86 -5.71
CA ARG A 84 8.77 0.15 -6.77
C ARG A 84 9.53 0.34 -8.07
N VAL A 85 9.79 -0.77 -8.76
CA VAL A 85 10.45 -0.78 -10.07
C VAL A 85 9.49 -1.42 -11.08
N THR A 86 9.00 -0.62 -12.05
CA THR A 86 7.98 -1.04 -13.01
C THR A 86 8.45 -1.01 -14.46
N GLY A 87 9.72 -0.81 -14.71
CA GLY A 87 10.32 -0.84 -16.03
C GLY A 87 11.83 -0.80 -15.95
N TRP A 88 12.48 -1.60 -16.78
CA TRP A 88 13.94 -1.71 -16.84
C TRP A 88 14.40 -2.15 -18.21
N ASP A 89 15.71 -2.01 -18.48
CA ASP A 89 16.43 -2.60 -19.59
C ASP A 89 17.25 -3.79 -19.11
N GLY A 90 17.42 -4.78 -19.95
CA GLY A 90 18.14 -6.03 -19.64
C GLY A 90 17.20 -7.16 -19.25
N GLU A 91 17.75 -8.36 -19.09
CA GLU A 91 17.05 -9.56 -18.62
C GLU A 91 17.55 -9.90 -17.24
N PRO A 92 16.67 -10.01 -16.20
CA PRO A 92 17.09 -10.32 -14.84
C PRO A 92 17.80 -11.68 -14.78
N LYS A 93 19.05 -11.68 -14.34
CA LYS A 93 19.89 -12.89 -14.14
C LYS A 93 20.72 -12.72 -12.87
N GLY A 94 20.85 -13.76 -12.08
CA GLY A 94 21.71 -13.74 -10.89
C GLY A 94 23.17 -13.68 -11.29
N LEU A 95 23.81 -12.52 -11.23
CA LEU A 95 25.22 -12.30 -11.60
C LEU A 95 26.18 -12.63 -10.44
N GLU A 96 25.67 -12.73 -9.21
CA GLU A 96 26.42 -13.15 -8.00
C GLU A 96 26.10 -14.60 -7.60
N ASN A 97 25.76 -15.47 -8.55
CA ASN A 97 25.34 -16.86 -8.34
C ASN A 97 24.07 -17.02 -7.48
N GLN A 98 23.25 -15.98 -7.33
CA GLN A 98 21.96 -16.07 -6.68
C GLN A 98 20.90 -16.62 -7.65
N GLU A 99 20.03 -17.46 -7.10
CA GLU A 99 18.80 -17.92 -7.78
C GLU A 99 17.78 -16.77 -7.75
N LEU A 100 17.07 -16.55 -8.86
CA LEU A 100 15.99 -15.57 -8.97
C LEU A 100 14.66 -16.27 -9.20
N SER A 101 13.58 -15.74 -8.62
CA SER A 101 12.24 -16.30 -8.80
C SER A 101 11.17 -15.21 -8.85
N TRP A 102 10.31 -15.26 -9.86
CA TRP A 102 9.11 -14.46 -9.94
C TRP A 102 8.01 -15.07 -9.06
N GLN A 103 7.41 -14.26 -8.20
CA GLN A 103 6.42 -14.70 -7.21
C GLN A 103 5.18 -13.83 -7.25
N ASN A 104 4.00 -14.47 -7.18
CA ASN A 104 2.76 -13.75 -6.93
C ASN A 104 2.77 -13.19 -5.50
N PRO A 105 2.60 -11.87 -5.27
CA PRO A 105 2.65 -11.30 -3.93
C PRO A 105 1.55 -11.81 -2.99
N ASN A 106 0.45 -12.32 -3.53
CA ASN A 106 -0.61 -12.95 -2.74
C ASN A 106 -0.31 -14.40 -2.36
N GLU A 107 0.59 -15.09 -3.11
CA GLU A 107 0.93 -16.50 -2.92
C GLU A 107 2.42 -16.74 -3.19
N VAL A 108 3.28 -16.31 -2.26
CA VAL A 108 4.73 -16.54 -2.37
C VAL A 108 5.04 -18.00 -2.05
N LYS A 109 5.69 -18.70 -2.98
CA LYS A 109 5.98 -20.14 -2.90
C LYS A 109 7.40 -20.45 -2.46
N VAL A 110 8.30 -19.47 -2.53
CA VAL A 110 9.70 -19.64 -2.11
C VAL A 110 9.87 -19.43 -0.61
N SER A 111 10.77 -20.17 0.01
CA SER A 111 11.08 -20.12 1.44
C SER A 111 12.51 -20.59 1.73
N PRO A 112 13.12 -20.24 2.86
CA PRO A 112 12.64 -19.25 3.83
C PRO A 112 12.76 -17.81 3.32
N LEU A 113 11.92 -16.90 3.83
CA LEU A 113 11.99 -15.47 3.52
C LEU A 113 12.76 -14.73 4.61
N LEU A 114 13.51 -13.68 4.25
CA LEU A 114 14.09 -12.78 5.26
C LEU A 114 12.95 -12.15 6.10
N PRO A 115 13.07 -12.13 7.43
CA PRO A 115 12.02 -11.61 8.31
C PRO A 115 11.59 -10.17 8.00
N ALA A 116 12.51 -9.32 7.53
CA ALA A 116 12.22 -7.95 7.14
C ALA A 116 11.33 -7.83 5.90
N ASN A 117 11.21 -8.88 5.08
CA ASN A 117 10.42 -8.88 3.84
C ASN A 117 8.94 -9.19 4.09
N GLU A 118 8.61 -9.90 5.16
CA GLU A 118 7.23 -10.31 5.46
C GLU A 118 6.25 -9.13 5.57
N PRO A 119 6.56 -8.03 6.30
CA PRO A 119 5.69 -6.86 6.33
C PRO A 119 5.53 -6.17 4.97
N ILE A 120 6.53 -6.25 4.10
CA ILE A 120 6.49 -5.69 2.75
C ILE A 120 5.58 -6.54 1.86
N LEU A 121 5.72 -7.86 1.92
CA LEU A 121 4.83 -8.80 1.22
C LEU A 121 3.38 -8.64 1.68
N ARG A 122 3.15 -8.44 2.99
CA ARG A 122 1.81 -8.11 3.51
C ARG A 122 1.28 -6.81 2.89
N SER A 123 2.11 -5.76 2.83
CA SER A 123 1.73 -4.48 2.22
C SER A 123 1.40 -4.60 0.73
N LEU A 124 2.06 -5.49 0.00
CA LEU A 124 1.80 -5.74 -1.42
C LEU A 124 0.45 -6.43 -1.69
N ARG A 125 -0.15 -7.06 -0.67
CA ARG A 125 -1.51 -7.63 -0.76
C ARG A 125 -2.61 -6.57 -0.71
N LEU A 126 -2.28 -5.31 -0.43
CA LEU A 126 -3.22 -4.20 -0.54
C LEU A 126 -3.30 -3.78 -2.00
N PRO A 127 -4.52 -3.79 -2.62
CA PRO A 127 -4.70 -3.34 -3.99
C PRO A 127 -4.34 -1.86 -4.19
N PRO A 128 -3.92 -1.44 -5.38
CA PRO A 128 -3.53 -0.05 -5.62
C PRO A 128 -4.72 0.93 -5.65
N VAL A 129 -5.94 0.42 -5.78
CA VAL A 129 -7.17 1.24 -5.74
C VAL A 129 -8.00 0.86 -4.54
N TYR A 130 -8.30 1.84 -3.70
CA TYR A 130 -9.19 1.74 -2.55
C TYR A 130 -10.48 2.51 -2.85
N ALA A 131 -11.54 1.80 -3.22
CA ALA A 131 -12.81 2.38 -3.63
C ALA A 131 -13.69 2.69 -2.40
N VAL A 132 -14.18 3.92 -2.29
CA VAL A 132 -15.05 4.37 -1.19
C VAL A 132 -16.46 4.48 -1.71
N THR A 133 -17.45 3.89 -1.01
CA THR A 133 -18.87 3.96 -1.42
C THR A 133 -19.41 5.38 -1.37
N ASN A 134 -20.43 5.65 -2.15
CA ASN A 134 -21.05 6.96 -2.30
C ASN A 134 -22.57 6.84 -2.53
N ALA A 135 -23.23 5.93 -1.82
CA ALA A 135 -24.64 5.64 -1.97
C ALA A 135 -25.52 6.81 -1.54
N ALA A 136 -25.07 7.65 -0.61
CA ALA A 136 -25.75 8.89 -0.26
C ALA A 136 -25.98 9.80 -1.48
N ARG A 137 -25.08 9.79 -2.47
CA ARG A 137 -25.19 10.59 -3.69
C ARG A 137 -25.84 9.84 -4.86
N LEU A 138 -25.53 8.55 -5.01
CA LEU A 138 -25.95 7.74 -6.15
C LEU A 138 -27.32 7.07 -5.94
N GLY A 139 -27.71 6.87 -4.69
CA GLY A 139 -28.73 5.91 -4.30
C GLY A 139 -28.18 4.47 -4.23
N ILE A 140 -28.77 3.65 -3.38
CA ILE A 140 -28.27 2.27 -3.10
C ILE A 140 -28.28 1.42 -4.38
N ALA A 141 -29.36 1.43 -5.14
CA ALA A 141 -29.50 0.58 -6.33
C ALA A 141 -28.43 0.87 -7.39
N LEU A 142 -28.21 2.14 -7.73
CA LEU A 142 -27.19 2.53 -8.69
C LEU A 142 -25.77 2.30 -8.15
N GLN A 143 -25.54 2.50 -6.83
CA GLN A 143 -24.24 2.20 -6.22
C GLN A 143 -23.89 0.72 -6.36
N LEU A 144 -24.82 -0.19 -6.11
CA LEU A 144 -24.62 -1.63 -6.24
C LEU A 144 -24.42 -2.07 -7.71
N GLU A 145 -25.15 -1.46 -8.64
CA GLU A 145 -24.96 -1.71 -10.09
C GLU A 145 -23.54 -1.33 -10.52
N LYS A 146 -23.11 -0.09 -10.22
CA LYS A 146 -21.78 0.39 -10.56
C LYS A 146 -20.66 -0.40 -9.85
N MET A 147 -20.95 -0.88 -8.65
CA MET A 147 -20.01 -1.73 -7.91
C MET A 147 -19.77 -3.07 -8.59
N ARG A 148 -20.84 -3.71 -9.14
CA ARG A 148 -20.66 -4.94 -9.94
C ARG A 148 -19.71 -4.70 -11.11
N ALA A 149 -19.94 -3.65 -11.89
CA ALA A 149 -19.07 -3.29 -12.99
C ALA A 149 -17.63 -2.97 -12.53
N ALA A 150 -17.45 -2.28 -11.39
CA ALA A 150 -16.13 -1.98 -10.85
C ALA A 150 -15.40 -3.23 -10.36
N LEU A 151 -16.10 -4.19 -9.75
CA LEU A 151 -15.53 -5.48 -9.33
C LEU A 151 -15.09 -6.33 -10.53
N GLU A 152 -15.90 -6.36 -11.60
CA GLU A 152 -15.54 -7.02 -12.86
C GLU A 152 -14.32 -6.37 -13.54
N ASN A 153 -14.13 -5.06 -13.31
CA ASN A 153 -12.96 -4.30 -13.77
C ASN A 153 -11.80 -4.26 -12.77
N GLY A 154 -11.75 -5.20 -11.80
CA GLY A 154 -10.60 -5.42 -10.94
C GLY A 154 -10.52 -4.54 -9.68
N VAL A 155 -11.60 -3.94 -9.23
CA VAL A 155 -11.65 -3.33 -7.90
C VAL A 155 -11.71 -4.45 -6.85
N GLU A 156 -10.70 -4.49 -5.96
CA GLU A 156 -10.52 -5.55 -4.96
C GLU A 156 -10.52 -5.04 -3.51
N PHE A 157 -10.63 -3.73 -3.30
CA PHE A 157 -10.65 -3.15 -1.95
C PHE A 157 -11.68 -2.03 -1.85
N ILE A 158 -12.67 -2.20 -0.96
CA ILE A 158 -13.82 -1.32 -0.82
C ILE A 158 -13.94 -0.83 0.62
N GLN A 159 -14.12 0.47 0.79
CA GLN A 159 -14.55 1.07 2.05
C GLN A 159 -16.04 1.38 1.98
N ILE A 160 -16.79 0.84 2.89
CA ILE A 160 -18.21 1.21 3.08
C ILE A 160 -18.27 2.43 4.01
N ARG A 161 -18.67 3.58 3.44
CA ARG A 161 -18.70 4.86 4.14
C ARG A 161 -19.96 5.65 3.78
N GLU A 162 -21.04 5.34 4.48
CA GLU A 162 -22.37 5.97 4.31
C GLU A 162 -22.80 6.61 5.62
N LYS A 163 -22.38 7.86 5.84
CA LYS A 163 -22.56 8.58 7.11
C LYS A 163 -24.01 8.92 7.43
N GLU A 164 -24.87 8.94 6.41
CA GLU A 164 -26.27 9.32 6.52
C GLU A 164 -27.20 8.11 6.71
N MET A 165 -26.69 6.89 6.54
CA MET A 165 -27.44 5.67 6.81
C MET A 165 -27.54 5.42 8.30
N ASP A 166 -28.73 5.03 8.78
CA ASP A 166 -28.85 4.42 10.09
C ASP A 166 -28.11 3.07 10.14
N ARG A 167 -27.85 2.58 11.34
CA ARG A 167 -27.01 1.39 11.53
C ARG A 167 -27.58 0.12 10.89
N ASP A 168 -28.92 -0.03 10.88
CA ASP A 168 -29.56 -1.22 10.30
C ASP A 168 -29.52 -1.16 8.76
N ALA A 169 -29.73 0.01 8.17
CA ALA A 169 -29.59 0.24 6.73
C ALA A 169 -28.12 0.03 6.31
N LEU A 170 -27.16 0.56 7.07
CA LEU A 170 -25.73 0.37 6.82
C LEU A 170 -25.35 -1.11 6.88
N LYS A 171 -25.86 -1.86 7.86
CA LYS A 171 -25.64 -3.31 7.99
C LYS A 171 -26.17 -4.07 6.78
N ARG A 172 -27.40 -3.81 6.35
CA ARG A 172 -27.98 -4.45 5.17
C ARG A 172 -27.17 -4.15 3.92
N PHE A 173 -26.85 -2.88 3.69
CA PHE A 173 -26.02 -2.46 2.56
C PHE A 173 -24.63 -3.12 2.58
N ALA A 174 -23.98 -3.17 3.75
CA ALA A 174 -22.67 -3.81 3.89
C ALA A 174 -22.69 -5.31 3.57
N LEU A 175 -23.73 -6.03 4.01
CA LEU A 175 -23.88 -7.44 3.69
C LEU A 175 -24.13 -7.67 2.18
N GLU A 176 -24.89 -6.80 1.51
CA GLU A 176 -25.07 -6.84 0.05
C GLU A 176 -23.76 -6.60 -0.69
N VAL A 177 -22.97 -5.60 -0.25
CA VAL A 177 -21.64 -5.31 -0.83
C VAL A 177 -20.71 -6.51 -0.66
N MET A 178 -20.66 -7.13 0.52
CA MET A 178 -19.83 -8.33 0.78
C MET A 178 -20.28 -9.52 -0.06
N ALA A 179 -21.59 -9.68 -0.29
CA ALA A 179 -22.13 -10.74 -1.12
C ALA A 179 -21.77 -10.58 -2.61
N LEU A 180 -21.71 -9.31 -3.10
CA LEU A 180 -21.28 -9.00 -4.47
C LEU A 180 -19.77 -9.19 -4.65
N GLY A 181 -18.99 -8.73 -3.72
CA GLY A 181 -17.53 -8.69 -3.79
C GLY A 181 -16.84 -9.87 -3.11
N LYS A 182 -17.19 -11.12 -3.45
CA LYS A 182 -16.66 -12.33 -2.78
C LYS A 182 -15.14 -12.38 -2.68
N ASN A 183 -14.43 -11.79 -3.64
CA ASN A 183 -12.96 -11.76 -3.69
C ASN A 183 -12.41 -10.38 -3.27
N ALA A 184 -13.26 -9.38 -3.05
CA ALA A 184 -12.83 -8.07 -2.63
C ALA A 184 -12.72 -7.96 -1.10
N LYS A 185 -11.70 -7.26 -0.64
CA LYS A 185 -11.58 -6.87 0.77
C LYS A 185 -12.57 -5.75 1.06
N VAL A 186 -13.33 -5.87 2.14
CA VAL A 186 -14.30 -4.85 2.56
C VAL A 186 -13.93 -4.33 3.94
N ALA A 187 -13.79 -3.02 4.06
CA ALA A 187 -13.57 -2.32 5.33
C ALA A 187 -14.80 -1.44 5.66
N ILE A 188 -15.22 -1.47 6.92
CA ILE A 188 -16.28 -0.57 7.42
C ILE A 188 -15.66 0.73 7.91
N ASN A 189 -16.28 1.86 7.58
CA ASN A 189 -15.84 3.14 8.12
C ASN A 189 -16.37 3.34 9.54
N SER A 190 -15.48 3.56 10.50
CA SER A 190 -15.73 4.04 11.87
C SER A 190 -16.51 3.11 12.82
N ASP A 191 -17.40 2.25 12.34
CA ASP A 191 -18.20 1.36 13.22
C ASP A 191 -17.50 0.01 13.44
N VAL A 192 -16.64 -0.03 14.46
CA VAL A 192 -15.86 -1.23 14.85
C VAL A 192 -16.78 -2.39 15.23
N GLU A 193 -17.87 -2.11 15.97
CA GLU A 193 -18.81 -3.13 16.41
C GLU A 193 -19.57 -3.76 15.23
N LEU A 194 -20.05 -2.93 14.31
CA LEU A 194 -20.67 -3.42 13.08
C LEU A 194 -19.69 -4.26 12.25
N ALA A 195 -18.45 -3.79 12.10
CA ALA A 195 -17.42 -4.51 11.35
C ALA A 195 -17.18 -5.91 11.91
N HIS A 196 -17.09 -6.06 13.25
CA HIS A 196 -17.02 -7.38 13.91
C HIS A 196 -18.29 -8.20 13.69
N GLN A 197 -19.48 -7.59 13.87
CA GLN A 197 -20.76 -8.28 13.75
C GLN A 197 -20.97 -8.92 12.37
N ILE A 198 -20.54 -8.25 11.30
CA ILE A 198 -20.67 -8.76 9.92
C ILE A 198 -19.43 -9.50 9.42
N LYS A 199 -18.39 -9.63 10.27
CA LYS A 199 -17.08 -10.22 9.91
C LYS A 199 -16.46 -9.54 8.69
N ALA A 200 -16.45 -8.21 8.68
CA ALA A 200 -15.77 -7.44 7.64
C ALA A 200 -14.27 -7.75 7.65
N HIS A 201 -13.61 -7.67 6.49
CA HIS A 201 -12.17 -7.90 6.35
C HIS A 201 -11.34 -6.82 7.04
N GLY A 202 -11.93 -5.64 7.30
CA GLY A 202 -11.19 -4.55 7.92
C GLY A 202 -12.06 -3.43 8.47
N ILE A 203 -11.35 -2.52 9.13
CA ILE A 203 -11.89 -1.27 9.66
C ILE A 203 -11.11 -0.08 9.10
N HIS A 204 -11.80 1.00 8.77
CA HIS A 204 -11.21 2.28 8.44
C HIS A 204 -11.59 3.32 9.49
N LEU A 205 -10.63 3.76 10.27
CA LEU A 205 -10.83 4.72 11.35
C LEU A 205 -10.86 6.16 10.80
N SER A 206 -11.72 6.99 11.35
CA SER A 206 -11.59 8.43 11.15
C SER A 206 -10.32 8.96 11.87
N SER A 207 -9.82 10.11 11.45
CA SER A 207 -8.69 10.78 12.11
C SER A 207 -8.98 11.03 13.61
N ASN A 208 -10.20 11.44 13.94
CA ASN A 208 -10.60 11.61 15.34
C ASN A 208 -10.49 10.31 16.15
N GLN A 209 -11.02 9.20 15.63
CA GLN A 209 -10.90 7.89 16.31
C GLN A 209 -9.44 7.47 16.43
N LEU A 210 -8.64 7.61 15.37
CA LEU A 210 -7.22 7.32 15.38
C LEU A 210 -6.50 8.02 16.52
N MET A 211 -6.74 9.32 16.70
CA MET A 211 -6.04 10.13 17.71
C MET A 211 -6.39 9.75 19.16
N HIS A 212 -7.59 9.21 19.39
CA HIS A 212 -8.03 8.78 20.72
C HIS A 212 -7.77 7.28 21.00
N LEU A 213 -7.32 6.55 19.99
CA LEU A 213 -7.10 5.10 20.13
C LEU A 213 -5.78 4.80 20.84
N SER A 214 -5.79 3.82 21.74
CA SER A 214 -4.60 3.34 22.45
C SER A 214 -4.07 2.01 21.90
N VAL A 215 -4.94 1.20 21.29
CA VAL A 215 -4.60 -0.13 20.78
C VAL A 215 -5.26 -0.32 19.42
N LYS A 216 -4.52 -0.89 18.46
CA LYS A 216 -5.05 -1.24 17.14
C LYS A 216 -6.23 -2.22 17.29
N PRO A 217 -7.38 -1.98 16.62
CA PRO A 217 -8.47 -2.95 16.56
C PRO A 217 -8.04 -4.25 15.87
N ASP A 218 -8.59 -5.37 16.33
CA ASP A 218 -8.28 -6.70 15.79
C ASP A 218 -9.08 -6.98 14.52
N PHE A 219 -8.46 -6.67 13.38
CA PHE A 219 -8.94 -6.95 12.03
C PHE A 219 -7.76 -7.34 11.13
N ASP A 220 -8.05 -8.07 10.07
CA ASP A 220 -7.06 -8.38 9.04
C ASP A 220 -6.45 -7.09 8.47
N TRP A 221 -7.29 -6.08 8.23
CA TRP A 221 -6.87 -4.78 7.71
C TRP A 221 -7.42 -3.64 8.56
N CYS A 222 -6.53 -2.87 9.14
CA CYS A 222 -6.88 -1.67 9.89
C CYS A 222 -6.20 -0.45 9.28
N GLY A 223 -7.00 0.46 8.74
CA GLY A 223 -6.51 1.71 8.16
C GLY A 223 -7.12 2.93 8.84
N ALA A 224 -6.57 4.11 8.56
CA ALA A 224 -7.12 5.37 9.04
C ALA A 224 -6.98 6.51 8.03
N SER A 225 -7.91 7.47 8.09
CA SER A 225 -7.75 8.78 7.45
C SER A 225 -6.74 9.61 8.23
N VAL A 226 -5.81 10.25 7.52
CA VAL A 226 -4.80 11.15 8.08
C VAL A 226 -4.68 12.44 7.24
N HIS A 227 -4.35 13.56 7.86
CA HIS A 227 -4.30 14.87 7.20
C HIS A 227 -2.94 15.56 7.35
N ASP A 228 -2.11 15.09 8.27
CA ASP A 228 -0.78 15.63 8.55
C ASP A 228 0.19 14.54 9.05
N ALA A 229 1.44 14.92 9.28
CA ALA A 229 2.48 14.02 9.76
C ALA A 229 2.18 13.48 11.16
N ARG A 230 1.58 14.26 12.06
CA ARG A 230 1.25 13.84 13.43
C ARG A 230 0.23 12.68 13.44
N GLU A 231 -0.80 12.80 12.60
CA GLU A 231 -1.80 11.75 12.46
C GLU A 231 -1.20 10.50 11.80
N LEU A 232 -0.31 10.68 10.81
CA LEU A 232 0.41 9.59 10.17
C LEU A 232 1.33 8.87 11.18
N ASP A 233 2.08 9.59 11.99
CA ASP A 233 2.94 9.03 13.06
C ASP A 233 2.10 8.25 14.09
N LYS A 234 0.91 8.72 14.41
CA LYS A 234 -0.01 8.01 15.29
C LYS A 234 -0.47 6.69 14.67
N ALA A 235 -0.82 6.67 13.38
CA ALA A 235 -1.18 5.44 12.66
C ALA A 235 -0.01 4.43 12.67
N VAL A 236 1.21 4.90 12.42
CA VAL A 236 2.44 4.11 12.47
C VAL A 236 2.68 3.56 13.88
N SER A 237 2.59 4.39 14.91
CA SER A 237 2.84 3.98 16.31
C SER A 237 1.86 2.92 16.81
N LEU A 238 0.63 2.93 16.32
CA LEU A 238 -0.38 1.91 16.60
C LEU A 238 -0.21 0.63 15.76
N GLY A 239 0.71 0.64 14.77
CA GLY A 239 0.90 -0.50 13.89
C GLY A 239 -0.25 -0.73 12.92
N LEU A 240 -0.91 0.34 12.43
CA LEU A 240 -1.94 0.20 11.42
C LEU A 240 -1.35 -0.37 10.12
N ASP A 241 -2.19 -1.03 9.32
CA ASP A 241 -1.76 -1.69 8.09
C ASP A 241 -1.60 -0.70 6.94
N PHE A 242 -2.35 0.42 6.95
CA PHE A 242 -2.27 1.49 5.94
C PHE A 242 -2.85 2.80 6.46
N ALA A 243 -2.57 3.88 5.75
CA ALA A 243 -3.20 5.18 5.96
C ALA A 243 -3.80 5.70 4.65
N VAL A 244 -4.79 6.58 4.74
CA VAL A 244 -5.34 7.34 3.61
C VAL A 244 -5.13 8.81 3.89
N MET A 245 -4.28 9.45 3.10
CA MET A 245 -3.92 10.86 3.27
C MET A 245 -4.60 11.72 2.23
N GLY A 246 -5.27 12.78 2.66
CA GLY A 246 -5.93 13.69 1.78
C GLY A 246 -6.37 15.00 2.43
N HIS A 247 -6.90 15.89 1.62
CA HIS A 247 -7.10 15.76 0.17
C HIS A 247 -5.90 16.34 -0.59
N VAL A 248 -5.45 15.61 -1.62
CA VAL A 248 -4.27 15.99 -2.40
C VAL A 248 -4.59 17.10 -3.39
N LEU A 249 -5.68 16.94 -4.16
CA LEU A 249 -6.16 17.93 -5.12
C LEU A 249 -7.48 18.55 -4.64
N ALA A 250 -7.84 19.70 -5.17
CA ALA A 250 -9.14 20.32 -4.91
C ALA A 250 -10.28 19.35 -5.22
N THR A 251 -11.29 19.29 -4.37
CA THR A 251 -12.37 18.33 -4.47
C THR A 251 -13.73 18.94 -4.10
N PRO A 252 -14.82 18.57 -4.79
CA PRO A 252 -16.17 18.98 -4.43
C PRO A 252 -16.60 18.60 -3.00
N SER A 253 -15.95 17.62 -2.40
CA SER A 253 -16.22 17.23 -1.00
C SER A 253 -15.72 18.23 0.02
N HIS A 254 -14.84 19.14 -0.37
CA HIS A 254 -14.27 20.23 0.46
C HIS A 254 -14.27 21.54 -0.35
N PRO A 255 -15.44 22.14 -0.60
CA PRO A 255 -15.54 23.33 -1.43
C PRO A 255 -14.73 24.49 -0.85
N GLY A 256 -13.96 25.18 -1.70
CA GLY A 256 -13.15 26.34 -1.30
C GLY A 256 -11.86 26.01 -0.54
N MET A 257 -11.55 24.74 -0.31
CA MET A 257 -10.28 24.33 0.27
C MET A 257 -9.31 23.85 -0.83
N GLU A 258 -8.14 24.43 -0.87
CA GLU A 258 -7.06 23.95 -1.72
C GLU A 258 -6.56 22.59 -1.22
N GLY A 259 -6.21 21.68 -2.14
CA GLY A 259 -5.55 20.43 -1.81
C GLY A 259 -4.12 20.67 -1.28
N MET A 260 -3.58 19.69 -0.55
CA MET A 260 -2.20 19.80 -0.06
C MET A 260 -1.14 19.79 -1.16
N GLY A 261 -1.49 19.33 -2.36
CA GLY A 261 -0.59 19.16 -3.49
C GLY A 261 0.35 17.95 -3.34
N TRP A 262 0.92 17.54 -4.46
CA TRP A 262 1.79 16.37 -4.50
C TRP A 262 3.12 16.55 -3.76
N GLU A 263 3.68 17.75 -3.77
CA GLU A 263 4.94 18.05 -3.07
C GLU A 263 4.81 17.86 -1.56
N ARG A 264 3.76 18.45 -0.97
CA ARG A 264 3.49 18.29 0.47
C ARG A 264 3.12 16.85 0.83
N PHE A 265 2.33 16.18 -0.02
CA PHE A 265 2.03 14.76 0.14
C PHE A 265 3.33 13.95 0.20
N SER A 266 4.19 14.10 -0.83
CA SER A 266 5.46 13.37 -0.93
C SER A 266 6.38 13.62 0.27
N ALA A 267 6.49 14.88 0.70
CA ALA A 267 7.29 15.24 1.86
C ALA A 267 6.77 14.60 3.15
N THR A 268 5.43 14.51 3.30
CA THR A 268 4.79 13.94 4.50
C THR A 268 4.92 12.42 4.55
N VAL A 269 4.80 11.71 3.42
CA VAL A 269 4.87 10.24 3.40
C VAL A 269 6.30 9.70 3.27
N LYS A 270 7.29 10.58 3.07
CA LYS A 270 8.69 10.18 2.92
C LYS A 270 9.18 9.41 4.14
N GLY A 271 9.64 8.19 3.91
CA GLY A 271 10.16 7.34 4.98
C GLY A 271 9.09 6.65 5.84
N CYS A 272 7.81 6.76 5.46
CA CYS A 272 6.72 6.10 6.16
C CYS A 272 6.86 4.57 6.08
N PRO A 273 6.70 3.83 7.21
CA PRO A 273 6.88 2.38 7.24
C PRO A 273 5.61 1.58 6.88
N ILE A 274 4.49 2.25 6.58
CA ILE A 274 3.23 1.63 6.17
C ILE A 274 2.75 2.20 4.83
N PRO A 275 1.95 1.46 4.04
CA PRO A 275 1.32 1.96 2.82
C PRO A 275 0.46 3.19 3.07
N VAL A 276 0.60 4.21 2.22
CA VAL A 276 -0.26 5.40 2.27
C VAL A 276 -0.97 5.56 0.93
N TYR A 277 -2.29 5.60 0.95
CA TYR A 277 -3.11 5.94 -0.22
C TYR A 277 -3.30 7.45 -0.31
N ALA A 278 -3.19 7.99 -1.51
CA ALA A 278 -3.55 9.38 -1.78
C ALA A 278 -5.07 9.50 -2.02
N LEU A 279 -5.71 10.50 -1.42
CA LEU A 279 -7.15 10.76 -1.56
C LEU A 279 -7.40 12.23 -1.92
N GLY A 280 -8.44 12.48 -2.68
CA GLY A 280 -9.03 13.81 -2.89
C GLY A 280 -8.75 14.39 -4.27
N GLY A 281 -9.83 14.61 -5.03
CA GLY A 281 -9.81 15.15 -6.40
C GLY A 281 -9.26 14.21 -7.48
N LEU A 282 -8.91 12.98 -7.11
CA LEU A 282 -8.19 12.04 -7.98
C LEU A 282 -9.13 11.22 -8.89
N GLN A 283 -8.57 10.80 -10.04
CA GLN A 283 -9.15 9.86 -11.00
C GLN A 283 -8.28 8.59 -11.07
N LYS A 284 -8.73 7.55 -11.77
CA LYS A 284 -7.98 6.28 -11.91
C LYS A 284 -6.62 6.48 -12.58
N GLU A 285 -6.55 7.42 -13.52
CA GLU A 285 -5.36 7.79 -14.28
C GLU A 285 -4.26 8.41 -13.41
N ASP A 286 -4.63 8.96 -12.25
CA ASP A 286 -3.69 9.58 -11.30
C ASP A 286 -2.90 8.55 -10.48
N LEU A 287 -3.18 7.25 -10.62
CA LEU A 287 -2.46 6.20 -9.89
C LEU A 287 -0.94 6.29 -10.09
N ARG A 288 -0.52 6.50 -11.35
CA ARG A 288 0.91 6.57 -11.67
C ARG A 288 1.58 7.78 -11.01
N ILE A 289 0.97 8.95 -11.09
CA ILE A 289 1.52 10.15 -10.44
C ILE A 289 1.52 10.01 -8.92
N ALA A 290 0.49 9.41 -8.33
CA ALA A 290 0.45 9.13 -6.91
C ALA A 290 1.63 8.25 -6.46
N GLN A 291 1.93 7.18 -7.20
CA GLN A 291 3.06 6.29 -6.92
C GLN A 291 4.41 6.99 -7.09
N GLN A 292 4.56 7.88 -8.07
CA GLN A 292 5.75 8.72 -8.24
C GLN A 292 6.04 9.59 -7.01
N HIS A 293 4.98 9.98 -6.32
CA HIS A 293 5.06 10.77 -5.09
C HIS A 293 5.07 9.93 -3.80
N GLY A 294 5.29 8.61 -3.91
CA GLY A 294 5.45 7.72 -2.76
C GLY A 294 4.16 7.10 -2.23
N ALA A 295 3.01 7.34 -2.88
CA ALA A 295 1.79 6.66 -2.48
C ALA A 295 1.85 5.16 -2.79
N HIS A 296 1.20 4.36 -1.95
CA HIS A 296 0.92 2.96 -2.26
C HIS A 296 -0.05 2.84 -3.43
N GLY A 297 -1.05 3.67 -3.43
CA GLY A 297 -2.12 3.71 -4.40
C GLY A 297 -3.00 4.95 -4.20
N ILE A 298 -4.20 4.88 -4.74
CA ILE A 298 -5.20 5.95 -4.66
C ILE A 298 -6.49 5.48 -4.00
N ALA A 299 -7.09 6.35 -3.17
CA ALA A 299 -8.43 6.15 -2.66
C ALA A 299 -9.40 7.02 -3.47
N LEU A 300 -10.46 6.40 -3.99
CA LEU A 300 -11.41 7.05 -4.90
C LEU A 300 -12.82 7.00 -4.33
N LEU A 301 -13.51 8.14 -4.29
CA LEU A 301 -14.92 8.24 -3.95
C LEU A 301 -15.77 8.15 -5.23
N SER A 302 -16.08 9.27 -5.86
CA SER A 302 -16.94 9.28 -7.05
C SER A 302 -16.30 8.67 -8.30
N ALA A 303 -14.98 8.77 -8.43
CA ALA A 303 -14.24 8.25 -9.59
C ALA A 303 -14.13 6.72 -9.60
N ALA A 304 -14.32 6.06 -8.45
CA ALA A 304 -14.38 4.60 -8.39
C ALA A 304 -15.59 4.02 -9.14
N TRP A 305 -16.67 4.80 -9.27
CA TRP A 305 -17.99 4.37 -9.73
C TRP A 305 -18.40 4.99 -11.08
N LYS A 306 -17.45 5.37 -11.90
CA LYS A 306 -17.68 5.89 -13.25
C LYS A 306 -17.71 4.78 -14.29
#